data_717c5776e52d6188aefd04025e5771a8
#
_entry.id   717c5776e52d6188aefd04025e5771a8
#
_cell.length_a   1.000
_cell.length_b   1.000
_cell.length_c   1.000
_cell.angle_alpha   90.00
_cell.angle_beta   90.00
_cell.angle_gamma   90.00
#
_symmetry.space_group_name_H-M   'P 1'
#
loop_
_entity.id
_entity.type
_entity.pdbx_description
1 polymer ?
#
loop_
_entity_poly.entity_id
_entity_poly.type
_entity_poly.pdbx_seq_one_letter_code
_entity_poly.pdbx_strand_id
1 'polypeptide(L)'
;MVENAGGSELAAVLQALADPARLRVVEALSRSPQRAGDLAAAAGVPAPTMSKHLRVLLAAGIVTDERGARDARVRVFRLRRESVVAVRAWLDQVQARWDEQLRAFKAHVEREGRR
;
A
#
# COMPACT_ATOMS: atom_id res chain seq x y z
N MET A 1 3.83 -23.03 4.64
CA MET A 1 4.94 -22.06 4.75
C MET A 1 4.92 -21.05 3.63
N VAL A 2 4.78 -21.49 2.40
CA VAL A 2 4.65 -20.59 1.25
C VAL A 2 3.42 -19.69 1.39
N GLU A 3 2.34 -20.24 1.91
CA GLU A 3 1.09 -19.50 2.15
C GLU A 3 1.28 -18.37 3.16
N ASN A 4 2.09 -18.62 4.20
CA ASN A 4 2.35 -17.63 5.22
C ASN A 4 3.27 -16.51 4.72
N ALA A 5 4.14 -16.81 3.75
CA ALA A 5 5.03 -15.80 3.16
C ALA A 5 4.24 -14.70 2.46
N GLY A 6 3.23 -15.07 1.66
CA GLY A 6 2.36 -14.09 0.99
C GLY A 6 1.56 -13.26 1.98
N GLY A 7 1.04 -13.89 3.04
CA GLY A 7 0.32 -13.20 4.09
C GLY A 7 1.22 -12.25 4.88
N SER A 8 2.47 -12.66 5.15
CA SER A 8 3.44 -11.81 5.84
C SER A 8 3.82 -10.58 5.03
N GLU A 9 4.01 -10.73 3.73
CA GLU A 9 4.31 -9.62 2.83
C GLU A 9 3.16 -8.63 2.78
N LEU A 10 1.94 -9.12 2.67
CA LEU A 10 0.76 -8.27 2.67
C LEU A 10 0.60 -7.53 3.99
N ALA A 11 0.79 -8.22 5.12
CA ALA A 11 0.71 -7.61 6.44
C ALA A 11 1.75 -6.50 6.60
N ALA A 12 2.97 -6.72 6.11
CA ALA A 12 4.03 -5.71 6.14
C ALA A 12 3.65 -4.47 5.33
N VAL A 13 3.04 -4.67 4.15
CA VAL A 13 2.56 -3.56 3.32
C VAL A 13 1.48 -2.78 4.05
N LEU A 14 0.47 -3.46 4.58
CA LEU A 14 -0.63 -2.81 5.29
C LEU A 14 -0.14 -2.06 6.52
N GLN A 15 0.81 -2.65 7.25
CA GLN A 15 1.38 -2.03 8.43
C GLN A 15 2.18 -0.77 8.07
N ALA A 16 2.94 -0.82 6.98
CA ALA A 16 3.68 0.34 6.49
C ALA A 16 2.72 1.46 6.06
N LEU A 17 1.55 1.14 5.53
CA LEU A 17 0.55 2.10 5.12
C LEU A 17 -0.28 2.65 6.29
N ALA A 18 -0.18 2.08 7.47
CA ALA A 18 -0.99 2.47 8.63
C ALA A 18 -0.50 3.72 9.35
N ASP A 19 0.30 4.55 8.70
CA ASP A 19 0.82 5.81 9.25
C ASP A 19 0.39 6.96 8.34
N PRO A 20 -0.18 8.05 8.90
CA PRO A 20 -0.68 9.16 8.07
C PRO A 20 0.37 9.79 7.16
N ALA A 21 1.60 9.95 7.64
CA ALA A 21 2.67 10.53 6.81
C ALA A 21 3.04 9.61 5.66
N ARG A 22 3.11 8.30 5.91
CA ARG A 22 3.40 7.33 4.86
C ARG A 22 2.28 7.26 3.82
N LEU A 23 1.02 7.37 4.24
CA LEU A 23 -0.09 7.45 3.28
C LEU A 23 0.06 8.67 2.37
N ARG A 24 0.44 9.82 2.91
CA ARG A 24 0.66 11.03 2.11
C ARG A 24 1.80 10.84 1.11
N VAL A 25 2.85 10.13 1.51
CA VAL A 25 3.96 9.80 0.60
C VAL A 25 3.46 8.97 -0.58
N VAL A 26 2.71 7.92 -0.30
CA VAL A 26 2.16 7.04 -1.35
C VAL A 26 1.25 7.82 -2.28
N GLU A 27 0.39 8.66 -1.74
CA GLU A 27 -0.49 9.52 -2.54
C GLU A 27 0.31 10.46 -3.44
N ALA A 28 1.36 11.08 -2.89
CA ALA A 28 2.23 11.97 -3.66
C ALA A 28 2.95 11.23 -4.78
N LEU A 29 3.47 10.04 -4.48
CA LEU A 29 4.18 9.22 -5.47
C LEU A 29 3.26 8.63 -6.53
N SER A 30 1.96 8.52 -6.24
CA SER A 30 0.99 8.08 -7.24
C SER A 30 0.84 9.09 -8.39
N ARG A 31 1.23 10.33 -8.15
CA ARG A 31 1.18 11.39 -9.18
C ARG A 31 2.46 11.46 -9.98
N SER A 32 3.60 11.36 -9.32
CA SER A 32 4.90 11.43 -9.99
C SER A 32 6.01 10.99 -9.03
N PRO A 33 7.15 10.53 -9.56
CA PRO A 33 8.34 10.29 -8.73
C PRO A 33 8.81 11.60 -8.09
N GLN A 34 9.35 11.50 -6.87
CA GLN A 34 9.75 12.69 -6.11
C GLN A 34 10.99 12.40 -5.27
N ARG A 35 11.68 13.47 -4.91
CA ARG A 35 12.83 13.46 -4.01
C ARG A 35 12.36 13.44 -2.56
N ALA A 36 13.24 12.96 -1.67
CA ALA A 36 12.93 12.89 -0.25
C ALA A 36 12.53 14.23 0.36
N GLY A 37 13.22 15.30 -0.04
CA GLY A 37 12.93 16.65 0.46
C GLY A 37 11.52 17.12 0.08
N ASP A 38 11.12 16.85 -1.16
CA ASP A 38 9.78 17.20 -1.63
C ASP A 38 8.70 16.39 -0.90
N LEU A 39 8.98 15.12 -0.64
CA LEU A 39 8.08 14.27 0.13
C LEU A 39 7.94 14.73 1.57
N ALA A 40 9.05 15.14 2.19
CA ALA A 40 9.04 15.68 3.56
C ALA A 40 8.17 16.95 3.63
N ALA A 41 8.34 17.85 2.66
CA ALA A 41 7.54 19.07 2.58
C ALA A 41 6.05 18.75 2.38
N ALA A 42 5.73 17.83 1.48
CA ALA A 42 4.36 17.45 1.20
C ALA A 42 3.67 16.79 2.39
N ALA A 43 4.41 16.01 3.17
CA ALA A 43 3.87 15.32 4.35
C ALA A 43 3.93 16.19 5.61
N GLY A 44 4.61 17.33 5.57
CA GLY A 44 4.73 18.22 6.71
C GLY A 44 5.58 17.65 7.84
N VAL A 45 6.62 16.89 7.52
CA VAL A 45 7.50 16.28 8.51
C VAL A 45 8.96 16.68 8.26
N PRO A 46 9.81 16.67 9.32
CA PRO A 46 11.23 16.94 9.15
C PRO A 46 11.93 15.91 8.28
N ALA A 47 13.00 16.30 7.61
CA ALA A 47 13.76 15.42 6.74
C ALA A 47 14.25 14.12 7.42
N PRO A 48 14.79 14.16 8.66
CA PRO A 48 15.17 12.91 9.33
C PRO A 48 14.01 11.96 9.57
N THR A 49 12.84 12.49 9.89
CA THR A 49 11.62 11.69 10.08
C THR A 49 11.18 11.08 8.76
N MET A 50 11.23 11.87 7.68
CA MET A 50 10.89 11.35 6.34
C MET A 50 11.85 10.24 5.93
N SER A 51 13.14 10.36 6.22
CA SER A 51 14.10 9.31 5.92
C SER A 51 13.75 7.98 6.58
N LYS A 52 13.24 8.01 7.80
CA LYS A 52 12.76 6.80 8.49
C LYS A 52 11.53 6.22 7.83
N HIS A 53 10.58 7.08 7.46
CA HIS A 53 9.37 6.64 6.74
C HIS A 53 9.70 6.00 5.40
N LEU A 54 10.63 6.59 4.66
CA LEU A 54 11.04 6.05 3.37
C LEU A 54 11.74 4.70 3.53
N ARG A 55 12.53 4.50 4.59
CA ARG A 55 13.13 3.18 4.86
C ARG A 55 12.08 2.12 5.12
N VAL A 56 11.03 2.46 5.86
CA VAL A 56 9.92 1.53 6.12
C VAL A 56 9.23 1.16 4.81
N LEU A 57 8.95 2.16 3.96
CA LEU A 57 8.29 1.93 2.68
C LEU A 57 9.16 1.12 1.72
N LEU A 58 10.47 1.37 1.70
CA LEU A 58 11.42 0.58 0.90
C LEU A 58 11.47 -0.87 1.36
N ALA A 59 11.57 -1.08 2.68
CA ALA A 59 11.63 -2.42 3.25
C ALA A 59 10.36 -3.22 3.00
N ALA A 60 9.21 -2.56 2.98
CA ALA A 60 7.92 -3.20 2.69
C ALA A 60 7.69 -3.42 1.19
N GLY A 61 8.58 -2.93 0.33
CA GLY A 61 8.45 -3.10 -1.11
C GLY A 61 7.38 -2.21 -1.75
N ILE A 62 6.96 -1.14 -1.07
CA ILE A 62 5.95 -0.23 -1.58
C ILE A 62 6.55 0.81 -2.52
N VAL A 63 7.79 1.22 -2.24
CA VAL A 63 8.51 2.18 -3.06
C VAL A 63 9.86 1.63 -3.46
N THR A 64 10.40 2.17 -4.55
CA THR A 64 11.79 1.96 -4.97
C THR A 64 12.46 3.32 -5.08
N ASP A 65 13.79 3.32 -5.14
CA ASP A 65 14.55 4.54 -5.34
C ASP A 65 15.57 4.37 -6.46
N GLU A 66 15.85 5.47 -7.13
CA GLU A 66 16.83 5.54 -8.20
C GLU A 66 17.73 6.74 -7.98
N ARG A 67 18.98 6.59 -8.37
CA ARG A 67 19.92 7.72 -8.38
C ARG A 67 19.65 8.57 -9.61
N GLY A 68 19.79 9.88 -9.46
CA GLY A 68 19.61 10.81 -10.57
C GLY A 68 20.65 10.55 -11.67
N ALA A 69 20.22 10.65 -12.94
CA ALA A 69 21.09 10.42 -14.09
C ALA A 69 22.22 11.45 -14.17
N ARG A 70 21.98 12.69 -13.74
CA ARG A 70 22.96 13.77 -13.80
C ARG A 70 23.77 13.92 -12.51
N ASP A 71 23.18 13.54 -11.38
CA ASP A 71 23.82 13.63 -10.08
C ASP A 71 23.42 12.41 -9.26
N ALA A 72 24.37 11.52 -9.02
CA ALA A 72 24.17 10.29 -8.26
C ALA A 72 23.84 10.53 -6.79
N ARG A 73 24.01 11.73 -6.28
CA ARG A 73 23.63 12.09 -4.91
C ARG A 73 22.15 12.34 -4.77
N VAL A 74 21.48 12.59 -5.87
CA VAL A 74 20.03 12.81 -5.89
C VAL A 74 19.33 11.44 -5.93
N ARG A 75 18.44 11.22 -4.99
CA ARG A 75 17.61 10.01 -4.96
C ARG A 75 16.17 10.39 -5.30
N VAL A 76 15.60 9.65 -6.24
CA VAL A 76 14.20 9.82 -6.65
C VAL A 76 13.45 8.57 -6.25
N PHE A 77 12.34 8.74 -5.55
CA PHE A 77 11.49 7.65 -5.08
C PHE A 77 10.31 7.47 -6.02
N ARG A 78 9.94 6.22 -6.26
CA ARG A 78 8.80 5.83 -7.09
C ARG A 78 7.93 4.84 -6.36
N LEU A 79 6.65 4.90 -6.64
CA LEU A 79 5.72 3.89 -6.16
C LEU A 79 5.97 2.58 -6.93
N ARG A 80 6.02 1.49 -6.20
CA ARG A 80 6.21 0.18 -6.79
C ARG A 80 4.85 -0.43 -7.13
N ARG A 81 4.57 -0.54 -8.42
CA ARG A 81 3.26 -0.97 -8.92
C ARG A 81 2.82 -2.33 -8.37
N GLU A 82 3.76 -3.25 -8.22
CA GLU A 82 3.49 -4.62 -7.76
C GLU A 82 2.85 -4.65 -6.37
N SER A 83 3.24 -3.74 -5.48
CA SER A 83 2.65 -3.66 -4.15
C SER A 83 1.19 -3.22 -4.21
N VAL A 84 0.86 -2.28 -5.07
CA VAL A 84 -0.51 -1.81 -5.28
C VAL A 84 -1.38 -2.93 -5.84
N VAL A 85 -0.86 -3.66 -6.84
CA VAL A 85 -1.57 -4.78 -7.46
C VAL A 85 -1.86 -5.86 -6.42
N ALA A 86 -0.89 -6.19 -5.56
CA ALA A 86 -1.06 -7.21 -4.53
C ALA A 86 -2.15 -6.84 -3.50
N VAL A 87 -2.16 -5.57 -3.05
CA VAL A 87 -3.18 -5.09 -2.12
C VAL A 87 -4.57 -5.13 -2.77
N ARG A 88 -4.65 -4.67 -3.99
CA ARG A 88 -5.92 -4.69 -4.73
C ARG A 88 -6.45 -6.10 -4.91
N ALA A 89 -5.59 -7.04 -5.28
CA ALA A 89 -5.98 -8.44 -5.44
C ALA A 89 -6.53 -9.03 -4.14
N TRP A 90 -5.90 -8.71 -3.01
CA TRP A 90 -6.38 -9.16 -1.71
C TRP A 90 -7.75 -8.56 -1.37
N LEU A 91 -7.91 -7.26 -1.59
CA LEU A 91 -9.20 -6.58 -1.35
C LEU A 91 -10.31 -7.17 -2.24
N ASP A 92 -10.00 -7.47 -3.50
CA ASP A 92 -10.96 -8.10 -4.41
C ASP A 92 -11.40 -9.47 -3.89
N GLN A 93 -10.48 -10.26 -3.34
CA GLN A 93 -10.81 -11.56 -2.76
C GLN A 93 -11.72 -11.41 -1.54
N VAL A 94 -11.41 -10.47 -0.66
CA VAL A 94 -12.24 -10.19 0.52
C VAL A 94 -13.63 -9.75 0.08
N GLN A 95 -13.72 -8.87 -0.90
CA GLN A 95 -14.99 -8.38 -1.43
C GLN A 95 -15.81 -9.53 -2.02
N ALA A 96 -15.18 -10.41 -2.80
CA ALA A 96 -15.87 -11.55 -3.42
C ALA A 96 -16.47 -12.49 -2.36
N ARG A 97 -15.73 -12.79 -1.30
CA ARG A 97 -16.23 -13.63 -0.20
C ARG A 97 -17.40 -12.98 0.52
N TRP A 98 -17.29 -11.69 0.77
CA TRP A 98 -18.36 -10.93 1.41
C TRP A 98 -19.63 -10.94 0.56
N ASP A 99 -19.50 -10.69 -0.74
CA ASP A 99 -20.62 -10.68 -1.68
C ASP A 99 -21.29 -12.05 -1.73
N GLU A 100 -20.51 -13.14 -1.73
CA GLU A 100 -21.05 -14.49 -1.71
C GLU A 100 -21.83 -14.78 -0.43
N GLN A 101 -21.32 -14.37 0.72
CA GLN A 101 -22.01 -14.53 1.99
C GLN A 101 -23.32 -13.76 2.01
N LEU A 102 -23.34 -12.54 1.48
CA LEU A 102 -24.57 -11.76 1.39
C LEU A 102 -25.59 -12.42 0.50
N ARG A 103 -25.19 -12.97 -0.64
CA ARG A 103 -26.11 -13.69 -1.53
C ARG A 103 -26.68 -14.92 -0.84
N ALA A 104 -25.86 -15.69 -0.15
CA ALA A 104 -26.31 -16.87 0.57
C ALA A 104 -27.29 -16.50 1.68
N PHE A 105 -26.99 -15.45 2.43
CA PHE A 105 -27.85 -14.97 3.49
C PHE A 105 -29.20 -14.47 2.94
N LYS A 106 -29.17 -13.70 1.87
CA LYS A 106 -30.35 -13.19 1.20
C LYS A 106 -31.24 -14.34 0.70
N ALA A 107 -30.64 -15.33 0.07
CA ALA A 107 -31.37 -16.51 -0.40
C ALA A 107 -32.01 -17.28 0.75
N HIS A 108 -31.31 -17.42 1.87
CA HIS A 108 -31.84 -18.06 3.07
C HIS A 108 -33.06 -17.30 3.63
N VAL A 109 -32.94 -16.00 3.75
CA VAL A 109 -34.03 -15.14 4.26
C VAL A 109 -35.25 -15.22 3.34
N GLU A 110 -35.05 -15.21 2.02
CA GLU A 110 -36.14 -15.31 1.06
C GLU A 110 -36.85 -16.67 1.15
N ARG A 111 -36.10 -17.76 1.34
CA ARG A 111 -36.70 -19.08 1.53
C ARG A 111 -37.52 -19.16 2.81
N GLU A 112 -37.01 -18.62 3.90
CA GLU A 112 -37.74 -18.58 5.16
C GLU A 112 -39.00 -17.71 5.08
N GLY A 113 -38.93 -16.61 4.35
CA GLY A 113 -40.05 -15.71 4.16
C GLY A 113 -41.20 -16.30 3.35
N ARG A 114 -40.95 -17.36 2.60
CA ARG A 114 -41.98 -18.03 1.77
C ARG A 114 -42.78 -19.10 2.52
N ARG A 115 -42.39 -19.43 3.74
CA ARG A 115 -43.11 -20.42 4.55
C ARG A 115 -44.23 -19.73 5.39
#